data_4a49e0d0a80d8c35ed3b112cb9ced52a
#
_entry.id   4a49e0d0a80d8c35ed3b112cb9ced52a
#
_cell.length_a   1.000
_cell.length_b   1.000
_cell.length_c   1.000
_cell.angle_alpha   90.00
_cell.angle_beta   90.00
_cell.angle_gamma   90.00
#
_symmetry.space_group_name_H-M   'P 1'
#
loop_
_entity.id
_entity.type
_entity.pdbx_description
1 polymer ?
#
loop_
_entity_poly.entity_id
_entity_poly.type
_entity_poly.pdbx_seq_one_letter_code
_entity_poly.pdbx_strand_id
1 'polypeptide(L)'
;MNIVERGRAFLQGLRGLADRPVWEWRRCPRCGETETCKWGHYQRRPWFLSGRQTVRVQRHRCHGCGRTYSEGSALLVRGGWYAREVKRSAIDHWQHLGTSTRRTAEVLRSWLGQQERWQVWRPLDPAPSDATACHLSASTVERWLDQAGATAKTGVAEHLVGVESSGQMATDGLWARLRGGTKRVVLALVDNVTGVVWPPVMVAGEGTAAAWGMLFARAEQAGLLLSEVRGIASDGATGLESYRRQALPWVSHQRCVFHLWRGLSGALATAVATAVAATELTGAAARRVAKHTRRTLIDLVRSVYDAATEAEAQAALARLAAHELGQALAELVAVHLEAAHIHRCGYNQGLGRASPEWLWRDFRLRSSHGRNHGAEQRLERAALLWAIHHNFEPAQDRSERKRTYRHPGQAPLALAGLPPRDISYLDALAV
;
A
#
# COMPACT_ATOMS: atom_id res chain seq x y z
N MET A 1 5.89 -19.25 10.53
CA MET A 1 4.44 -19.62 10.56
C MET A 1 4.04 -20.07 9.17
N ASN A 2 3.66 -21.33 9.00
CA ASN A 2 3.31 -21.88 7.70
C ASN A 2 1.88 -21.49 7.27
N ILE A 3 1.51 -21.74 6.01
CA ILE A 3 0.20 -21.38 5.44
C ILE A 3 -0.98 -21.97 6.25
N VAL A 4 -0.79 -23.14 6.84
CA VAL A 4 -1.81 -23.84 7.65
C VAL A 4 -2.02 -23.15 9.00
N GLU A 5 -0.97 -22.66 9.64
CA GLU A 5 -1.04 -21.91 10.90
C GLU A 5 -1.68 -20.55 10.72
N ARG A 6 -1.38 -19.88 9.59
CA ARG A 6 -2.06 -18.62 9.20
C ARG A 6 -3.55 -18.84 8.95
N GLY A 7 -3.91 -19.94 8.29
CA GLY A 7 -5.31 -20.32 8.09
C GLY A 7 -6.05 -20.60 9.41
N ARG A 8 -5.39 -21.23 10.40
CA ARG A 8 -5.98 -21.47 11.73
C ARG A 8 -6.14 -20.18 12.54
N ALA A 9 -5.15 -19.30 12.54
CA ALA A 9 -5.22 -17.99 13.22
C ALA A 9 -6.33 -17.12 12.60
N PHE A 10 -6.48 -17.14 11.27
CA PHE A 10 -7.56 -16.48 10.56
C PHE A 10 -8.94 -17.03 10.94
N LEU A 11 -9.10 -18.37 11.02
CA LEU A 11 -10.35 -19.00 11.41
C LEU A 11 -10.70 -18.77 12.89
N GLN A 12 -9.70 -18.61 13.78
CA GLN A 12 -9.94 -18.25 15.18
C GLN A 12 -10.40 -16.79 15.32
N GLY A 13 -9.85 -15.86 14.53
CA GLY A 13 -10.33 -14.48 14.47
C GLY A 13 -11.78 -14.35 14.00
N LEU A 14 -12.23 -15.23 13.10
CA LEU A 14 -13.61 -15.26 12.61
C LEU A 14 -14.63 -15.76 13.66
N ARG A 15 -14.24 -16.60 14.63
CA ARG A 15 -15.13 -17.09 15.71
C ARG A 15 -15.56 -15.97 16.65
N GLY A 16 -14.70 -14.96 16.88
CA GLY A 16 -15.05 -13.78 17.68
C GLY A 16 -16.07 -12.83 17.05
N LEU A 17 -16.35 -12.97 15.75
CA LEU A 17 -17.34 -12.14 15.04
C LEU A 17 -18.78 -12.65 15.19
N ALA A 18 -18.97 -13.90 15.59
CA ALA A 18 -20.30 -14.51 15.77
C ALA A 18 -21.06 -13.96 16.99
N ASP A 19 -20.36 -13.36 17.96
CA ASP A 19 -20.92 -12.95 19.25
C ASP A 19 -21.19 -11.43 19.37
N ARG A 20 -21.04 -10.64 18.30
CA ARG A 20 -21.40 -9.22 18.35
C ARG A 20 -22.92 -9.04 18.32
N PRO A 21 -23.52 -8.37 19.32
CA PRO A 21 -24.96 -8.20 19.39
C PRO A 21 -25.49 -7.40 18.21
N VAL A 22 -26.55 -7.92 17.59
CA VAL A 22 -27.27 -7.42 16.39
C VAL A 22 -28.07 -6.13 16.70
N TRP A 23 -27.58 -5.20 17.53
CA TRP A 23 -28.37 -4.10 18.07
C TRP A 23 -28.52 -2.86 17.16
N GLU A 24 -27.79 -2.77 16.05
CA GLU A 24 -27.73 -1.53 15.27
C GLU A 24 -28.88 -1.32 14.25
N TRP A 25 -29.78 -2.28 14.07
CA TRP A 25 -30.75 -2.29 12.96
C TRP A 25 -32.21 -2.04 13.36
N ARG A 26 -32.43 -1.37 14.50
CA ARG A 26 -33.80 -1.01 14.89
C ARG A 26 -34.34 0.24 14.16
N ARG A 27 -33.52 0.94 13.38
CA ARG A 27 -33.93 2.12 12.64
C ARG A 27 -34.28 1.78 11.19
N CYS A 28 -35.37 2.34 10.71
CA CYS A 28 -35.72 2.25 9.30
C CYS A 28 -34.61 2.87 8.44
N PRO A 29 -34.00 2.13 7.49
CA PRO A 29 -32.90 2.65 6.69
C PRO A 29 -33.32 3.75 5.72
N ARG A 30 -34.61 4.07 5.65
CA ARG A 30 -35.17 5.04 4.74
C ARG A 30 -35.55 6.36 5.40
N CYS A 31 -36.20 6.33 6.56
CA CYS A 31 -36.67 7.54 7.25
C CYS A 31 -36.08 7.71 8.66
N GLY A 32 -35.23 6.78 9.11
CA GLY A 32 -34.59 6.85 10.43
C GLY A 32 -35.50 6.48 11.60
N GLU A 33 -36.80 6.21 11.37
CA GLU A 33 -37.75 5.85 12.40
C GLU A 33 -37.36 4.60 13.16
N THR A 34 -37.55 4.58 14.47
CA THR A 34 -37.25 3.46 15.37
C THR A 34 -38.45 2.55 15.62
N GLU A 35 -39.68 3.07 15.45
CA GLU A 35 -40.89 2.26 15.59
C GLU A 35 -41.08 1.35 14.38
N THR A 36 -40.74 0.09 14.57
CA THR A 36 -40.86 -0.93 13.53
C THR A 36 -41.39 -2.21 14.10
N CYS A 37 -42.15 -2.98 13.32
CA CYS A 37 -42.66 -4.29 13.71
C CYS A 37 -42.06 -5.40 12.83
N LYS A 38 -41.98 -6.62 13.37
CA LYS A 38 -41.61 -7.80 12.59
C LYS A 38 -42.68 -8.10 11.55
N TRP A 39 -42.25 -8.23 10.27
CA TRP A 39 -43.14 -8.42 9.13
C TRP A 39 -42.81 -9.67 8.34
N GLY A 40 -42.74 -10.82 9.02
CA GLY A 40 -42.38 -12.09 8.43
C GLY A 40 -40.87 -12.28 8.23
N HIS A 41 -40.52 -13.37 7.58
CA HIS A 41 -39.12 -13.73 7.30
C HIS A 41 -39.06 -14.45 5.94
N TYR A 42 -37.84 -14.55 5.39
CA TYR A 42 -37.55 -15.37 4.21
C TYR A 42 -36.22 -16.09 4.38
N GLN A 43 -36.00 -17.13 3.61
CA GLN A 43 -34.74 -17.88 3.62
C GLN A 43 -33.85 -17.44 2.47
N ARG A 44 -32.55 -17.41 2.74
CA ARG A 44 -31.50 -17.22 1.76
C ARG A 44 -30.48 -18.35 1.90
N ARG A 45 -29.80 -18.66 0.80
CA ARG A 45 -28.71 -19.68 0.79
C ARG A 45 -27.41 -19.05 0.25
N PRO A 46 -26.78 -18.11 0.98
CA PRO A 46 -25.53 -17.50 0.57
C PRO A 46 -24.38 -18.50 0.72
N TRP A 47 -23.29 -18.20 0.00
CA TRP A 47 -22.01 -18.85 0.18
C TRP A 47 -21.27 -18.26 1.37
N PHE A 48 -20.90 -19.10 2.32
CA PHE A 48 -19.96 -18.86 3.41
C PHE A 48 -18.62 -19.50 3.08
N LEU A 49 -17.56 -19.16 3.81
CA LEU A 49 -16.28 -19.87 3.68
C LEU A 49 -16.39 -21.36 4.01
N SER A 50 -17.35 -21.73 4.83
CA SER A 50 -17.71 -23.12 5.18
C SER A 50 -18.68 -23.80 4.19
N GLY A 51 -18.97 -23.18 3.06
CA GLY A 51 -19.92 -23.67 2.06
C GLY A 51 -21.28 -22.97 2.09
N ARG A 52 -22.26 -23.50 1.35
CA ARG A 52 -23.62 -22.94 1.27
C ARG A 52 -24.40 -23.21 2.55
N GLN A 53 -25.00 -22.17 3.12
CA GLN A 53 -25.80 -22.30 4.33
C GLN A 53 -27.14 -21.62 4.17
N THR A 54 -28.20 -22.20 4.77
CA THR A 54 -29.53 -21.59 4.82
C THR A 54 -29.60 -20.61 5.98
N VAL A 55 -29.87 -19.35 5.68
CA VAL A 55 -30.01 -18.27 6.67
C VAL A 55 -31.42 -17.73 6.64
N ARG A 56 -32.06 -17.64 7.79
CA ARG A 56 -33.35 -17.00 7.95
C ARG A 56 -33.16 -15.49 8.16
N VAL A 57 -33.74 -14.68 7.29
CA VAL A 57 -33.64 -13.22 7.31
C VAL A 57 -35.00 -12.65 7.77
N GLN A 58 -34.97 -11.89 8.87
CA GLN A 58 -36.17 -11.23 9.40
C GLN A 58 -36.50 -9.98 8.54
N ARG A 59 -37.76 -9.79 8.22
CA ARG A 59 -38.29 -8.56 7.63
C ARG A 59 -38.97 -7.71 8.70
N HIS A 60 -38.87 -6.41 8.54
CA HIS A 60 -39.50 -5.41 9.39
C HIS A 60 -40.37 -4.48 8.55
N ARG A 61 -41.44 -3.95 9.14
CA ARG A 61 -42.23 -2.87 8.57
C ARG A 61 -42.06 -1.64 9.45
N CYS A 62 -41.76 -0.51 8.84
CA CYS A 62 -41.65 0.77 9.51
C CYS A 62 -43.02 1.39 9.71
N HIS A 63 -43.34 1.86 10.91
CA HIS A 63 -44.60 2.55 11.18
C HIS A 63 -44.61 3.96 10.58
N GLY A 64 -43.47 4.68 10.55
CA GLY A 64 -43.41 6.03 10.01
C GLY A 64 -43.57 6.11 8.50
N CYS A 65 -42.88 5.29 7.70
CA CYS A 65 -42.99 5.35 6.22
C CYS A 65 -43.78 4.20 5.58
N GLY A 66 -44.28 3.23 6.39
CA GLY A 66 -45.07 2.11 5.93
C GLY A 66 -44.33 1.04 5.12
N ARG A 67 -43.04 1.25 4.81
CA ARG A 67 -42.25 0.36 3.95
C ARG A 67 -41.63 -0.79 4.74
N THR A 68 -41.40 -1.88 4.04
CA THR A 68 -40.71 -3.03 4.59
C THR A 68 -39.22 -3.00 4.25
N TYR A 69 -38.39 -3.48 5.18
CA TYR A 69 -36.97 -3.68 4.98
C TYR A 69 -36.54 -5.00 5.64
N SER A 70 -35.42 -5.53 5.21
CA SER A 70 -34.87 -6.74 5.80
C SER A 70 -33.81 -6.37 6.84
N GLU A 71 -33.80 -7.12 7.91
CA GLU A 71 -32.73 -7.02 8.90
C GLU A 71 -31.38 -7.28 8.21
N GLY A 72 -30.47 -6.34 8.37
CA GLY A 72 -29.10 -6.50 7.91
C GLY A 72 -28.40 -7.46 8.86
N SER A 73 -28.22 -8.72 8.45
CA SER A 73 -27.34 -9.61 9.19
C SER A 73 -25.90 -9.09 9.07
N ALA A 74 -25.17 -9.01 10.19
CA ALA A 74 -23.72 -8.72 10.19
C ALA A 74 -22.95 -9.74 9.32
N LEU A 75 -23.51 -10.90 9.08
CA LEU A 75 -22.93 -11.99 8.30
C LEU A 75 -23.19 -11.88 6.79
N LEU A 76 -24.20 -11.11 6.35
CA LEU A 76 -24.63 -11.11 4.96
C LEU A 76 -24.42 -9.78 4.26
N VAL A 77 -23.97 -9.86 3.03
CA VAL A 77 -24.01 -8.71 2.11
C VAL A 77 -25.46 -8.53 1.63
N ARG A 78 -25.99 -7.30 1.72
CA ARG A 78 -27.36 -6.98 1.27
C ARG A 78 -27.55 -7.36 -0.20
N GLY A 79 -28.54 -8.19 -0.48
CA GLY A 79 -28.82 -8.66 -1.83
C GLY A 79 -27.76 -9.58 -2.46
N GLY A 80 -26.65 -9.87 -1.77
CA GLY A 80 -25.55 -10.65 -2.32
C GLY A 80 -25.74 -12.16 -2.21
N TRP A 81 -25.09 -12.92 -3.10
CA TRP A 81 -25.02 -14.39 -3.07
C TRP A 81 -23.98 -14.93 -2.10
N TYR A 82 -23.15 -14.05 -1.52
CA TYR A 82 -22.01 -14.38 -0.68
C TYR A 82 -22.16 -13.76 0.71
N ALA A 83 -21.69 -14.44 1.71
CA ALA A 83 -21.56 -13.91 3.06
C ALA A 83 -20.45 -12.84 3.09
N ARG A 84 -20.48 -11.98 4.10
CA ARG A 84 -19.51 -10.89 4.28
C ARG A 84 -18.09 -11.44 4.44
N GLU A 85 -17.92 -12.58 5.12
CA GLU A 85 -16.61 -13.23 5.28
C GLU A 85 -15.96 -13.64 3.94
N VAL A 86 -16.75 -14.07 2.94
CA VAL A 86 -16.24 -14.38 1.59
C VAL A 86 -15.76 -13.11 0.89
N LYS A 87 -16.52 -12.01 1.03
CA LYS A 87 -16.11 -10.70 0.50
C LYS A 87 -14.81 -10.22 1.15
N ARG A 88 -14.74 -10.31 2.48
CA ARG A 88 -13.54 -9.94 3.26
C ARG A 88 -12.34 -10.78 2.85
N SER A 89 -12.49 -12.09 2.76
CA SER A 89 -11.43 -13.00 2.31
C SER A 89 -10.94 -12.68 0.89
N ALA A 90 -11.84 -12.25 -0.02
CA ALA A 90 -11.43 -11.85 -1.36
C ALA A 90 -10.57 -10.59 -1.35
N ILE A 91 -10.94 -9.58 -0.56
CA ILE A 91 -10.20 -8.34 -0.42
C ILE A 91 -8.84 -8.61 0.23
N ASP A 92 -8.83 -9.41 1.28
CA ASP A 92 -7.64 -9.78 2.04
C ASP A 92 -6.64 -10.57 1.19
N HIS A 93 -7.10 -11.55 0.43
CA HIS A 93 -6.28 -12.28 -0.54
C HIS A 93 -5.64 -11.35 -1.58
N TRP A 94 -6.40 -10.39 -2.08
CA TRP A 94 -5.87 -9.42 -3.03
C TRP A 94 -4.79 -8.54 -2.39
N GLN A 95 -5.01 -8.07 -1.16
CA GLN A 95 -4.08 -7.22 -0.43
C GLN A 95 -2.80 -7.96 0.00
N HIS A 96 -2.93 -9.12 0.61
CA HIS A 96 -1.76 -9.84 1.15
C HIS A 96 -0.95 -10.59 0.09
N LEU A 97 -1.61 -11.16 -0.91
CA LEU A 97 -0.95 -12.01 -1.90
C LEU A 97 -0.62 -11.27 -3.21
N GLY A 98 -1.15 -10.06 -3.40
CA GLY A 98 -0.94 -9.30 -4.65
C GLY A 98 -1.43 -10.03 -5.90
N THR A 99 -2.46 -10.89 -5.76
CA THR A 99 -2.98 -11.68 -6.87
C THR A 99 -3.94 -10.87 -7.73
N SER A 100 -4.11 -11.25 -9.01
CA SER A 100 -5.14 -10.64 -9.83
C SER A 100 -6.54 -10.99 -9.32
N THR A 101 -7.53 -10.14 -9.59
CA THR A 101 -8.94 -10.39 -9.26
C THR A 101 -9.45 -11.71 -9.83
N ARG A 102 -8.97 -12.09 -11.03
CA ARG A 102 -9.24 -13.38 -11.65
C ARG A 102 -8.68 -14.54 -10.81
N ARG A 103 -7.42 -14.45 -10.41
CA ARG A 103 -6.77 -15.49 -9.60
C ARG A 103 -7.40 -15.60 -8.21
N THR A 104 -7.73 -14.47 -7.58
CA THR A 104 -8.47 -14.43 -6.32
C THR A 104 -9.81 -15.15 -6.43
N ALA A 105 -10.58 -14.87 -7.49
CA ALA A 105 -11.85 -15.55 -7.74
C ALA A 105 -11.68 -17.05 -7.99
N GLU A 106 -10.65 -17.47 -8.71
CA GLU A 106 -10.33 -18.89 -8.96
C GLU A 106 -10.00 -19.65 -7.67
N VAL A 107 -9.12 -19.06 -6.84
CA VAL A 107 -8.72 -19.66 -5.54
C VAL A 107 -9.93 -19.81 -4.62
N LEU A 108 -10.73 -18.75 -4.47
CA LEU A 108 -11.91 -18.80 -3.61
C LEU A 108 -12.97 -19.76 -4.14
N ARG A 109 -13.21 -19.82 -5.45
CA ARG A 109 -14.13 -20.82 -6.04
C ARG A 109 -13.68 -22.25 -5.76
N SER A 110 -12.39 -22.53 -5.95
CA SER A 110 -11.82 -23.85 -5.66
C SER A 110 -12.03 -24.21 -4.20
N TRP A 111 -11.76 -23.26 -3.29
CA TRP A 111 -11.93 -23.50 -1.87
C TRP A 111 -13.39 -23.70 -1.48
N LEU A 112 -14.30 -22.82 -1.88
CA LEU A 112 -15.72 -22.95 -1.59
C LEU A 112 -16.31 -24.23 -2.17
N GLY A 113 -15.92 -24.64 -3.37
CA GLY A 113 -16.34 -25.90 -3.99
C GLY A 113 -15.79 -27.15 -3.27
N GLN A 114 -14.59 -27.08 -2.68
CA GLN A 114 -14.06 -28.15 -1.86
C GLN A 114 -14.81 -28.32 -0.56
N GLN A 115 -15.14 -27.22 0.14
CA GLN A 115 -15.91 -27.27 1.37
C GLN A 115 -17.29 -27.91 1.17
N GLU A 116 -17.94 -27.63 0.07
CA GLU A 116 -19.20 -28.28 -0.28
C GLU A 116 -19.05 -29.79 -0.48
N ARG A 117 -17.99 -30.24 -1.12
CA ARG A 117 -17.65 -31.66 -1.26
C ARG A 117 -17.34 -32.34 0.07
N TRP A 118 -16.67 -31.67 1.02
CA TRP A 118 -16.38 -32.22 2.34
C TRP A 118 -17.62 -32.32 3.24
N GLN A 119 -18.61 -31.43 3.07
CA GLN A 119 -19.88 -31.48 3.80
C GLN A 119 -20.81 -32.60 3.30
N VAL A 120 -20.68 -33.02 2.07
CA VAL A 120 -21.49 -34.10 1.43
C VAL A 120 -21.07 -35.50 1.88
N TRP A 121 -19.93 -35.65 2.55
CA TRP A 121 -19.49 -36.96 3.08
C TRP A 121 -20.20 -37.39 4.39
N ARG A 122 -21.53 -37.22 4.46
CA ARG A 122 -22.37 -38.03 5.34
C ARG A 122 -22.88 -39.21 4.51
N PRO A 123 -22.61 -40.48 4.94
CA PRO A 123 -22.87 -41.67 4.11
C PRO A 123 -24.34 -41.98 3.85
N LEU A 124 -25.29 -41.15 4.24
CA LEU A 124 -26.72 -41.45 4.25
C LEU A 124 -27.60 -40.53 3.42
N ASP A 125 -27.08 -39.46 2.86
CA ASP A 125 -27.89 -38.58 2.00
C ASP A 125 -27.45 -38.73 0.51
N PRO A 126 -28.43 -38.95 -0.42
CA PRO A 126 -28.10 -38.94 -1.84
C PRO A 126 -27.50 -37.57 -2.20
N ALA A 127 -26.35 -37.58 -2.88
CA ALA A 127 -25.71 -36.37 -3.34
C ALA A 127 -26.75 -35.49 -4.04
N PRO A 128 -26.94 -34.22 -3.62
CA PRO A 128 -27.85 -33.35 -4.33
C PRO A 128 -27.36 -33.21 -5.77
N SER A 129 -28.18 -33.64 -6.71
CA SER A 129 -27.90 -33.64 -8.16
C SER A 129 -27.65 -32.25 -8.76
N ASP A 130 -27.84 -31.19 -7.98
CA ASP A 130 -27.63 -29.79 -8.30
C ASP A 130 -26.66 -29.12 -7.31
N ALA A 131 -25.45 -29.63 -7.18
CA ALA A 131 -24.35 -28.86 -6.62
C ALA A 131 -24.11 -27.67 -7.55
N THR A 132 -24.88 -26.60 -7.38
CA THR A 132 -24.68 -25.36 -8.14
C THR A 132 -23.28 -24.87 -7.84
N ALA A 133 -22.39 -25.00 -8.84
CA ALA A 133 -21.00 -24.58 -8.71
C ALA A 133 -20.92 -23.12 -8.23
N CYS A 134 -19.98 -22.82 -7.35
CA CYS A 134 -19.73 -21.44 -6.94
C CYS A 134 -19.31 -20.59 -8.15
N HIS A 135 -20.11 -19.59 -8.51
CA HIS A 135 -19.89 -18.73 -9.68
C HIS A 135 -19.20 -17.40 -9.33
N LEU A 136 -18.33 -17.38 -8.32
CA LEU A 136 -17.57 -16.18 -7.99
C LEU A 136 -16.73 -15.71 -9.18
N SER A 137 -17.07 -14.57 -9.75
CA SER A 137 -16.37 -14.02 -10.92
C SER A 137 -15.32 -12.98 -10.54
N ALA A 138 -14.35 -12.76 -11.42
CA ALA A 138 -13.37 -11.67 -11.28
C ALA A 138 -14.06 -10.29 -11.15
N SER A 139 -15.12 -10.06 -11.92
CA SER A 139 -15.89 -8.79 -11.86
C SER A 139 -16.60 -8.60 -10.51
N THR A 140 -16.99 -9.67 -9.84
CA THR A 140 -17.54 -9.60 -8.49
C THR A 140 -16.46 -9.17 -7.49
N VAL A 141 -15.25 -9.75 -7.57
CA VAL A 141 -14.11 -9.36 -6.74
C VAL A 141 -13.72 -7.91 -7.03
N GLU A 142 -13.63 -7.50 -8.29
CA GLU A 142 -13.35 -6.10 -8.68
C GLU A 142 -14.36 -5.13 -8.06
N ARG A 143 -15.65 -5.44 -8.12
CA ARG A 143 -16.70 -4.61 -7.52
C ARG A 143 -16.54 -4.52 -6.00
N TRP A 144 -16.15 -5.59 -5.33
CA TRP A 144 -15.89 -5.57 -3.88
C TRP A 144 -14.68 -4.71 -3.52
N LEU A 145 -13.60 -4.82 -4.28
CA LEU A 145 -12.42 -3.97 -4.11
C LEU A 145 -12.76 -2.49 -4.38
N ASP A 146 -13.56 -2.22 -5.40
CA ASP A 146 -14.00 -0.87 -5.74
C ASP A 146 -14.88 -0.26 -4.64
N GLN A 147 -15.80 -1.05 -4.07
CA GLN A 147 -16.61 -0.64 -2.92
C GLN A 147 -15.75 -0.38 -1.67
N ALA A 148 -14.83 -1.29 -1.34
CA ALA A 148 -13.92 -1.11 -0.21
C ALA A 148 -13.04 0.13 -0.40
N GLY A 149 -12.52 0.35 -1.61
CA GLY A 149 -11.75 1.55 -1.94
C GLY A 149 -12.56 2.84 -1.90
N ALA A 150 -13.85 2.79 -2.25
CA ALA A 150 -14.73 3.94 -2.08
C ALA A 150 -14.97 4.28 -0.61
N THR A 151 -15.16 3.27 0.23
CA THR A 151 -15.25 3.47 1.69
C THR A 151 -13.92 3.97 2.26
N ALA A 152 -12.78 3.44 1.77
CA ALA A 152 -11.46 3.91 2.16
C ALA A 152 -11.27 5.41 1.86
N LYS A 153 -11.84 5.92 0.77
CA LYS A 153 -11.75 7.33 0.40
C LYS A 153 -12.40 8.26 1.43
N THR A 154 -13.50 7.84 2.03
CA THR A 154 -14.21 8.62 3.06
C THR A 154 -13.67 8.39 4.46
N GLY A 155 -13.26 7.15 4.78
CA GLY A 155 -12.87 6.76 6.12
C GLY A 155 -11.37 6.90 6.42
N VAL A 156 -10.50 7.10 5.40
CA VAL A 156 -9.06 7.13 5.63
C VAL A 156 -8.63 8.25 6.60
N ALA A 157 -9.27 9.42 6.50
CA ALA A 157 -8.98 10.55 7.40
C ALA A 157 -9.39 10.24 8.85
N GLU A 158 -10.52 9.56 9.07
CA GLU A 158 -11.02 9.22 10.40
C GLU A 158 -10.06 8.30 11.17
N HIS A 159 -9.34 7.44 10.44
CA HIS A 159 -8.39 6.50 11.04
C HIS A 159 -7.03 7.11 11.35
N LEU A 160 -6.75 8.29 10.81
CA LEU A 160 -5.51 9.04 11.04
C LEU A 160 -5.66 10.13 12.10
N VAL A 161 -6.87 10.37 12.61
CA VAL A 161 -7.08 11.31 13.71
C VAL A 161 -6.31 10.87 14.95
N GLY A 162 -5.47 11.75 15.49
CA GLY A 162 -4.63 11.49 16.65
C GLY A 162 -3.32 10.77 16.34
N VAL A 163 -2.97 10.60 15.06
CA VAL A 163 -1.64 10.13 14.66
C VAL A 163 -0.59 11.17 14.99
N GLU A 164 0.40 10.78 15.77
CA GLU A 164 1.57 11.60 16.04
C GLU A 164 2.55 11.51 14.87
N SER A 165 2.77 12.64 14.20
CA SER A 165 3.75 12.72 13.14
C SER A 165 5.14 12.95 13.69
N SER A 166 6.15 12.27 13.13
CA SER A 166 7.55 12.55 13.45
C SER A 166 8.06 13.86 12.83
N GLY A 167 7.33 14.43 11.89
CA GLY A 167 7.76 15.57 11.08
C GLY A 167 8.80 15.22 10.02
N GLN A 168 9.23 13.94 9.93
CA GLN A 168 10.24 13.46 8.99
C GLN A 168 9.55 12.65 7.88
N MET A 169 9.28 13.29 6.77
CA MET A 169 8.50 12.71 5.68
C MET A 169 9.37 12.14 4.58
N ALA A 170 8.82 11.19 3.85
CA ALA A 170 9.32 10.83 2.53
C ALA A 170 8.16 10.83 1.53
N THR A 171 8.45 11.19 0.30
CA THR A 171 7.44 11.24 -0.75
C THR A 171 8.01 10.78 -2.08
N ASP A 172 7.14 10.20 -2.91
CA ASP A 172 7.50 9.70 -4.24
C ASP A 172 6.25 9.59 -5.12
N GLY A 173 6.43 9.56 -6.43
CA GLY A 173 5.39 9.40 -7.42
C GLY A 173 5.46 8.05 -8.15
N LEU A 174 4.38 7.28 -8.14
CA LEU A 174 4.26 6.07 -8.94
C LEU A 174 3.54 6.33 -10.24
N TRP A 175 4.25 6.23 -11.34
CA TRP A 175 3.67 6.28 -12.68
C TRP A 175 2.90 5.00 -13.02
N ALA A 176 1.63 5.15 -13.32
CA ALA A 176 0.75 4.07 -13.74
C ALA A 176 0.16 4.37 -15.13
N ARG A 177 0.02 3.31 -15.95
CA ARG A 177 -0.65 3.40 -17.24
C ARG A 177 -2.06 2.84 -17.09
N LEU A 178 -3.04 3.64 -17.45
CA LEU A 178 -4.44 3.22 -17.49
C LEU A 178 -4.76 2.49 -18.81
N ARG A 179 -5.90 1.80 -18.83
CA ARG A 179 -6.44 1.23 -20.05
C ARG A 179 -6.67 2.35 -21.07
N GLY A 180 -6.24 2.16 -22.31
CA GLY A 180 -6.26 3.23 -23.32
C GLY A 180 -4.99 4.07 -23.39
N GLY A 181 -3.96 3.76 -22.57
CA GLY A 181 -2.61 4.32 -22.68
C GLY A 181 -2.37 5.59 -21.88
N THR A 182 -3.39 6.21 -21.30
CA THR A 182 -3.25 7.41 -20.47
C THR A 182 -2.36 7.12 -19.26
N LYS A 183 -1.41 7.99 -18.99
CA LYS A 183 -0.53 7.91 -17.82
C LYS A 183 -1.08 8.78 -16.69
N ARG A 184 -0.95 8.28 -15.47
CA ARG A 184 -1.25 9.00 -14.23
C ARG A 184 -0.16 8.74 -13.20
N VAL A 185 -0.05 9.63 -12.22
CA VAL A 185 0.86 9.48 -11.10
C VAL A 185 0.04 9.34 -9.83
N VAL A 186 0.37 8.34 -9.03
CA VAL A 186 -0.09 8.24 -7.65
C VAL A 186 1.01 8.83 -6.78
N LEU A 187 0.75 9.95 -6.13
CA LEU A 187 1.65 10.57 -5.16
C LEU A 187 1.35 10.01 -3.78
N ALA A 188 2.38 9.65 -3.03
CA ALA A 188 2.26 9.22 -1.63
C ALA A 188 3.20 10.02 -0.73
N LEU A 189 2.73 10.26 0.49
CA LEU A 189 3.47 10.84 1.60
C LEU A 189 3.52 9.81 2.73
N VAL A 190 4.69 9.54 3.26
CA VAL A 190 4.91 8.59 4.34
C VAL A 190 5.74 9.24 5.44
N ASP A 191 5.39 8.98 6.68
CA ASP A 191 6.22 9.30 7.83
C ASP A 191 7.38 8.29 7.90
N ASN A 192 8.61 8.77 7.80
CA ASN A 192 9.80 7.93 7.70
C ASN A 192 10.15 7.20 9.02
N VAL A 193 9.62 7.66 10.15
CA VAL A 193 9.89 7.06 11.46
C VAL A 193 8.83 6.02 11.79
N THR A 194 7.56 6.38 11.66
CA THR A 194 6.43 5.50 12.02
C THR A 194 6.01 4.58 10.87
N GLY A 195 6.30 4.97 9.63
CA GLY A 195 5.84 4.27 8.43
C GLY A 195 4.40 4.57 8.06
N VAL A 196 3.70 5.47 8.75
CA VAL A 196 2.33 5.85 8.41
C VAL A 196 2.27 6.47 7.01
N VAL A 197 1.41 5.92 6.16
CA VAL A 197 1.11 6.44 4.82
C VAL A 197 -0.09 7.36 4.92
N TRP A 198 0.12 8.62 4.61
CA TRP A 198 -0.95 9.60 4.47
C TRP A 198 -1.75 9.34 3.19
N PRO A 199 -3.02 9.79 3.12
CA PRO A 199 -3.89 9.43 2.00
C PRO A 199 -3.28 9.80 0.65
N PRO A 200 -2.95 8.83 -0.23
CA PRO A 200 -2.38 9.11 -1.54
C PRO A 200 -3.35 9.86 -2.43
N VAL A 201 -2.81 10.61 -3.37
CA VAL A 201 -3.58 11.31 -4.41
C VAL A 201 -3.16 10.86 -5.79
N MET A 202 -4.11 10.87 -6.73
CA MET A 202 -3.84 10.63 -8.12
C MET A 202 -3.88 11.94 -8.90
N VAL A 203 -2.83 12.18 -9.69
CA VAL A 203 -2.64 13.39 -10.50
C VAL A 203 -2.25 13.06 -11.94
N ALA A 204 -2.38 14.03 -12.84
CA ALA A 204 -1.97 13.86 -14.23
C ALA A 204 -0.45 13.73 -14.37
N GLY A 205 0.31 14.40 -13.51
CA GLY A 205 1.77 14.39 -13.48
C GLY A 205 2.29 15.07 -12.22
N GLU A 206 3.56 14.88 -11.92
CA GLU A 206 4.23 15.38 -10.71
C GLU A 206 5.06 16.66 -10.93
N GLY A 207 5.04 17.19 -12.15
CA GLY A 207 5.88 18.35 -12.54
C GLY A 207 5.39 19.71 -12.03
N THR A 208 4.24 19.80 -11.37
CA THR A 208 3.63 21.06 -10.93
C THR A 208 3.50 21.17 -9.42
N ALA A 209 3.67 22.37 -8.86
CA ALA A 209 3.45 22.63 -7.45
C ALA A 209 1.99 22.30 -7.02
N ALA A 210 1.02 22.53 -7.90
CA ALA A 210 -0.38 22.25 -7.63
C ALA A 210 -0.65 20.75 -7.37
N ALA A 211 0.00 19.86 -8.12
CA ALA A 211 -0.14 18.42 -7.91
C ALA A 211 0.34 17.99 -6.51
N TRP A 212 1.45 18.53 -6.05
CA TRP A 212 1.97 18.29 -4.70
C TRP A 212 1.13 18.96 -3.64
N GLY A 213 0.64 20.17 -3.91
CA GLY A 213 -0.31 20.86 -3.04
C GLY A 213 -1.57 20.03 -2.73
N MET A 214 -2.07 19.27 -3.73
CA MET A 214 -3.19 18.33 -3.50
C MET A 214 -2.84 17.22 -2.53
N LEU A 215 -1.61 16.68 -2.58
CA LEU A 215 -1.15 15.63 -1.66
C LEU A 215 -1.09 16.16 -0.22
N PHE A 216 -0.43 17.29 -0.03
CA PHE A 216 -0.27 17.88 1.30
C PHE A 216 -1.59 18.37 1.89
N ALA A 217 -2.46 19.00 1.08
CA ALA A 217 -3.81 19.39 1.52
C ALA A 217 -4.65 18.17 1.95
N ARG A 218 -4.53 17.04 1.25
CA ARG A 218 -5.22 15.81 1.65
C ARG A 218 -4.64 15.21 2.94
N ALA A 219 -3.33 15.27 3.13
CA ALA A 219 -2.69 14.84 4.37
C ALA A 219 -3.12 15.74 5.55
N GLU A 220 -3.20 17.05 5.33
CA GLU A 220 -3.68 18.01 6.33
C GLU A 220 -5.14 17.77 6.72
N GLN A 221 -6.02 17.53 5.73
CA GLN A 221 -7.41 17.11 5.97
C GLN A 221 -7.52 15.82 6.78
N ALA A 222 -6.51 14.94 6.69
CA ALA A 222 -6.42 13.71 7.45
C ALA A 222 -5.73 13.88 8.81
N GLY A 223 -5.36 15.11 9.20
CA GLY A 223 -4.82 15.44 10.52
C GLY A 223 -3.32 15.70 10.58
N LEU A 224 -2.59 15.69 9.45
CA LEU A 224 -1.18 16.10 9.43
C LEU A 224 -1.07 17.60 9.69
N LEU A 225 -0.32 17.98 10.72
CA LEU A 225 0.01 19.38 10.96
C LEU A 225 1.24 19.75 10.10
N LEU A 226 1.02 20.53 9.03
CA LEU A 226 2.10 20.92 8.11
C LEU A 226 3.19 21.74 8.80
N SER A 227 2.86 22.48 9.86
CA SER A 227 3.81 23.23 10.71
C SER A 227 4.80 22.33 11.45
N GLU A 228 4.47 21.06 11.65
CA GLU A 228 5.33 20.09 12.31
C GLU A 228 6.28 19.36 11.33
N VAL A 229 6.01 19.47 10.03
CA VAL A 229 6.88 18.88 9.01
C VAL A 229 8.21 19.64 8.98
N ARG A 230 9.31 18.93 9.21
CA ARG A 230 10.67 19.48 9.32
C ARG A 230 11.57 19.07 8.17
N GLY A 231 11.35 17.88 7.61
CA GLY A 231 12.16 17.35 6.53
C GLY A 231 11.37 16.49 5.58
N ILE A 232 11.73 16.53 4.29
CA ILE A 232 11.16 15.69 3.23
C ILE A 232 12.28 15.02 2.47
N ALA A 233 12.25 13.69 2.37
CA ALA A 233 13.10 12.92 1.45
C ALA A 233 12.35 12.63 0.16
N SER A 234 12.93 12.96 -1.00
CA SER A 234 12.31 12.70 -2.31
C SER A 234 13.33 12.52 -3.42
N ASP A 235 12.89 12.12 -4.60
CA ASP A 235 13.69 12.08 -5.83
C ASP A 235 14.03 13.48 -6.37
N GLY A 236 13.38 14.54 -5.85
CA GLY A 236 13.56 15.93 -6.22
C GLY A 236 12.78 16.33 -7.47
N ALA A 237 11.58 15.80 -7.64
CA ALA A 237 10.64 16.26 -8.65
C ALA A 237 10.49 17.79 -8.59
N THR A 238 10.57 18.46 -9.74
CA THR A 238 10.56 19.94 -9.85
C THR A 238 9.28 20.55 -9.27
N GLY A 239 8.14 19.86 -9.41
CA GLY A 239 6.87 20.28 -8.83
C GLY A 239 6.88 20.28 -7.30
N LEU A 240 7.50 19.27 -6.69
CA LEU A 240 7.66 19.21 -5.24
C LEU A 240 8.54 20.33 -4.72
N GLU A 241 9.67 20.56 -5.38
CA GLU A 241 10.60 21.60 -4.96
C GLU A 241 9.97 22.99 -5.10
N SER A 242 9.19 23.21 -6.16
CA SER A 242 8.43 24.46 -6.31
C SER A 242 7.39 24.63 -5.20
N TYR A 243 6.61 23.57 -4.87
CA TYR A 243 5.65 23.59 -3.79
C TYR A 243 6.32 23.84 -2.44
N ARG A 244 7.41 23.12 -2.13
CA ARG A 244 8.14 23.27 -0.89
C ARG A 244 8.64 24.70 -0.66
N ARG A 245 9.26 25.30 -1.68
CA ARG A 245 9.75 26.71 -1.57
C ARG A 245 8.63 27.71 -1.31
N GLN A 246 7.44 27.48 -1.86
CA GLN A 246 6.29 28.39 -1.72
C GLN A 246 5.51 28.18 -0.43
N ALA A 247 5.22 26.93 -0.10
CA ALA A 247 4.29 26.58 0.97
C ALA A 247 4.97 26.07 2.25
N LEU A 248 6.16 25.50 2.15
CA LEU A 248 6.91 24.89 3.25
C LEU A 248 8.39 25.32 3.26
N PRO A 249 8.70 26.65 3.25
CA PRO A 249 10.08 27.14 3.09
C PRO A 249 11.01 26.73 4.24
N TRP A 250 10.47 26.39 5.41
CA TRP A 250 11.23 25.92 6.57
C TRP A 250 11.61 24.45 6.51
N VAL A 251 11.03 23.68 5.56
CA VAL A 251 11.23 22.24 5.47
C VAL A 251 12.54 21.94 4.74
N SER A 252 13.41 21.17 5.37
CA SER A 252 14.64 20.66 4.76
C SER A 252 14.33 19.60 3.69
N HIS A 253 15.08 19.62 2.59
CA HIS A 253 14.88 18.68 1.50
C HIS A 253 16.08 17.75 1.33
N GLN A 254 15.90 16.48 1.65
CA GLN A 254 16.86 15.39 1.42
C GLN A 254 16.65 14.81 0.03
N ARG A 255 17.67 14.87 -0.80
CA ARG A 255 17.65 14.15 -2.08
C ARG A 255 17.79 12.64 -1.85
N CYS A 256 16.93 11.86 -2.47
CA CYS A 256 16.97 10.41 -2.40
C CYS A 256 18.27 9.86 -2.99
N VAL A 257 19.12 9.29 -2.17
CA VAL A 257 20.40 8.71 -2.58
C VAL A 257 20.22 7.60 -3.61
N PHE A 258 19.13 6.82 -3.54
CA PHE A 258 18.83 5.79 -4.53
C PHE A 258 18.63 6.40 -5.94
N HIS A 259 17.88 7.51 -6.05
CA HIS A 259 17.68 8.19 -7.33
C HIS A 259 18.93 8.90 -7.82
N LEU A 260 19.74 9.46 -6.91
CA LEU A 260 21.06 10.01 -7.28
C LEU A 260 21.95 8.91 -7.86
N TRP A 261 22.04 7.73 -7.23
CA TRP A 261 22.74 6.57 -7.78
C TRP A 261 22.25 6.18 -9.16
N ARG A 262 20.95 6.16 -9.36
CA ARG A 262 20.34 5.83 -10.65
C ARG A 262 20.74 6.84 -11.72
N GLY A 263 20.85 8.11 -11.37
CA GLY A 263 21.33 9.19 -12.26
C GLY A 263 22.77 9.01 -12.73
N LEU A 264 23.62 8.33 -11.94
CA LEU A 264 25.01 8.07 -12.28
C LEU A 264 25.22 6.92 -13.27
N SER A 265 24.19 6.15 -13.59
CA SER A 265 24.30 4.89 -14.34
C SER A 265 24.91 5.08 -15.74
N GLY A 266 24.59 6.17 -16.42
CA GLY A 266 25.13 6.51 -17.74
C GLY A 266 26.63 6.83 -17.67
N ALA A 267 27.03 7.75 -16.79
CA ALA A 267 28.43 8.14 -16.61
C ALA A 267 29.29 6.94 -16.16
N LEU A 268 28.76 6.10 -15.25
CA LEU A 268 29.43 4.88 -14.83
C LEU A 268 29.61 3.88 -15.99
N ALA A 269 28.60 3.72 -16.84
CA ALA A 269 28.72 2.84 -18.02
C ALA A 269 29.76 3.36 -19.00
N THR A 270 29.80 4.67 -19.26
CA THR A 270 30.81 5.31 -20.12
C THR A 270 32.22 5.11 -19.54
N ALA A 271 32.44 5.41 -18.29
CA ALA A 271 33.73 5.21 -17.61
C ALA A 271 34.24 3.77 -17.72
N VAL A 272 33.34 2.77 -17.49
CA VAL A 272 33.68 1.35 -17.63
C VAL A 272 34.02 1.01 -19.09
N ALA A 273 33.27 1.51 -20.05
CA ALA A 273 33.56 1.28 -21.49
C ALA A 273 34.91 1.86 -21.89
N THR A 274 35.26 3.09 -21.45
CA THR A 274 36.56 3.71 -21.66
C THR A 274 37.71 2.87 -21.08
N ALA A 275 37.56 2.37 -19.86
CA ALA A 275 38.57 1.50 -19.22
C ALA A 275 38.80 0.21 -20.02
N VAL A 276 37.75 -0.41 -20.53
CA VAL A 276 37.86 -1.64 -21.32
C VAL A 276 38.53 -1.36 -22.66
N ALA A 277 38.15 -0.30 -23.33
CA ALA A 277 38.72 0.10 -24.62
C ALA A 277 40.23 0.37 -24.51
N ALA A 278 40.68 0.98 -23.43
CA ALA A 278 42.10 1.28 -23.18
C ALA A 278 42.99 0.03 -23.03
N THR A 279 42.38 -1.15 -22.74
CA THR A 279 43.17 -2.38 -22.51
C THR A 279 43.31 -3.25 -23.77
N GLU A 280 42.60 -2.98 -24.85
CA GLU A 280 42.52 -3.82 -26.06
C GLU A 280 42.12 -5.29 -25.80
N LEU A 281 41.70 -5.59 -24.57
CA LEU A 281 41.32 -6.94 -24.17
C LEU A 281 39.91 -7.29 -24.68
N THR A 282 39.70 -8.58 -24.92
CA THR A 282 38.41 -9.13 -25.37
C THR A 282 37.89 -10.27 -24.46
N GLY A 283 36.66 -10.66 -24.65
CA GLY A 283 36.08 -11.84 -24.01
C GLY A 283 36.07 -11.80 -22.47
N ALA A 284 36.61 -12.81 -21.82
CA ALA A 284 36.58 -12.95 -20.36
C ALA A 284 37.51 -11.93 -19.66
N ALA A 285 38.63 -11.55 -20.28
CA ALA A 285 39.57 -10.59 -19.74
C ALA A 285 38.94 -9.17 -19.71
N ALA A 286 38.30 -8.74 -20.78
CA ALA A 286 37.56 -7.47 -20.84
C ALA A 286 36.45 -7.42 -19.78
N ARG A 287 35.71 -8.51 -19.58
CA ARG A 287 34.68 -8.58 -18.52
C ARG A 287 35.26 -8.44 -17.10
N ARG A 288 36.47 -8.98 -16.86
CA ARG A 288 37.16 -8.79 -15.56
C ARG A 288 37.53 -7.30 -15.31
N VAL A 289 38.09 -6.64 -16.33
CA VAL A 289 38.41 -5.20 -16.28
C VAL A 289 37.14 -4.40 -15.99
N ALA A 290 36.07 -4.61 -16.80
CA ALA A 290 34.79 -3.94 -16.62
C ALA A 290 34.22 -4.10 -15.19
N LYS A 291 34.26 -5.33 -14.65
CA LYS A 291 33.79 -5.63 -13.28
C LYS A 291 34.63 -4.93 -12.21
N HIS A 292 35.95 -4.94 -12.37
CA HIS A 292 36.87 -4.29 -11.44
C HIS A 292 36.68 -2.77 -11.43
N THR A 293 36.76 -2.12 -12.59
CA THR A 293 36.54 -0.67 -12.74
C THR A 293 35.20 -0.24 -12.18
N ARG A 294 34.13 -0.97 -12.55
CA ARG A 294 32.79 -0.68 -12.02
C ARG A 294 32.75 -0.74 -10.50
N ARG A 295 33.35 -1.76 -9.89
CA ARG A 295 33.39 -1.91 -8.43
C ARG A 295 34.15 -0.76 -7.76
N THR A 296 35.33 -0.42 -8.28
CA THR A 296 36.16 0.67 -7.76
C THR A 296 35.39 2.00 -7.79
N LEU A 297 34.81 2.37 -8.93
CA LEU A 297 34.02 3.60 -9.06
C LEU A 297 32.80 3.62 -8.17
N ILE A 298 32.09 2.48 -8.04
CA ILE A 298 30.97 2.35 -7.11
C ILE A 298 31.42 2.55 -5.66
N ASP A 299 32.54 1.97 -5.25
CA ASP A 299 33.04 2.10 -3.88
C ASP A 299 33.50 3.54 -3.58
N LEU A 300 34.10 4.23 -4.55
CA LEU A 300 34.43 5.66 -4.45
C LEU A 300 33.17 6.53 -4.30
N VAL A 301 32.18 6.37 -5.17
CA VAL A 301 30.89 7.11 -5.05
C VAL A 301 30.19 6.80 -3.73
N ARG A 302 30.20 5.51 -3.31
CA ARG A 302 29.62 5.10 -2.05
C ARG A 302 30.29 5.81 -0.87
N SER A 303 31.62 5.94 -0.89
CA SER A 303 32.34 6.64 0.17
C SER A 303 31.93 8.10 0.32
N VAL A 304 31.48 8.76 -0.77
CA VAL A 304 30.94 10.13 -0.71
C VAL A 304 29.57 10.12 0.01
N TYR A 305 28.64 9.29 -0.44
CA TYR A 305 27.28 9.27 0.12
C TYR A 305 27.21 8.66 1.54
N ASP A 306 28.17 7.77 1.91
CA ASP A 306 28.21 7.13 3.22
C ASP A 306 29.08 7.90 4.24
N ALA A 307 29.77 8.97 3.82
CA ALA A 307 30.59 9.79 4.69
C ALA A 307 29.79 10.31 5.91
N ALA A 308 30.35 10.28 7.10
CA ALA A 308 29.66 10.68 8.33
C ALA A 308 29.63 12.20 8.53
N THR A 309 30.60 12.91 7.99
CA THR A 309 30.73 14.36 8.10
C THR A 309 30.85 15.01 6.72
N GLU A 310 30.61 16.31 6.65
CA GLU A 310 30.81 17.09 5.45
C GLU A 310 32.26 17.05 4.98
N ALA A 311 33.21 17.18 5.92
CA ALA A 311 34.65 17.11 5.61
C ALA A 311 35.04 15.76 4.98
N GLU A 312 34.52 14.64 5.53
CA GLU A 312 34.72 13.32 4.94
C GLU A 312 34.07 13.17 3.56
N ALA A 313 32.89 13.74 3.36
CA ALA A 313 32.21 13.75 2.06
C ALA A 313 33.01 14.53 1.01
N GLN A 314 33.52 15.70 1.36
CA GLN A 314 34.37 16.50 0.51
C GLN A 314 35.70 15.79 0.18
N ALA A 315 36.34 15.19 1.16
CA ALA A 315 37.56 14.40 0.95
C ALA A 315 37.30 13.15 0.08
N ALA A 316 36.18 12.49 0.24
CA ALA A 316 35.77 11.36 -0.61
C ALA A 316 35.47 11.81 -2.05
N LEU A 317 34.79 12.96 -2.21
CA LEU A 317 34.54 13.57 -3.54
C LEU A 317 35.85 13.93 -4.25
N ALA A 318 36.81 14.51 -3.55
CA ALA A 318 38.14 14.80 -4.07
C ALA A 318 38.88 13.54 -4.56
N ARG A 319 38.79 12.44 -3.79
CA ARG A 319 39.33 11.13 -4.22
C ARG A 319 38.65 10.59 -5.47
N LEU A 320 37.33 10.73 -5.57
CA LEU A 320 36.60 10.34 -6.77
C LEU A 320 37.02 11.18 -7.98
N ALA A 321 37.15 12.49 -7.81
CA ALA A 321 37.60 13.40 -8.87
C ALA A 321 39.05 13.15 -9.32
N ALA A 322 39.92 12.76 -8.40
CA ALA A 322 41.33 12.43 -8.69
C ALA A 322 41.50 11.07 -9.40
N HIS A 323 40.50 10.23 -9.42
CA HIS A 323 40.54 8.96 -10.16
C HIS A 323 40.42 9.23 -11.66
N GLU A 324 41.28 8.64 -12.51
CA GLU A 324 41.36 8.88 -13.96
C GLU A 324 40.03 8.81 -14.73
N LEU A 325 39.10 7.96 -14.24
CA LEU A 325 37.77 7.76 -14.81
C LEU A 325 36.66 8.33 -13.92
N GLY A 326 37.01 9.07 -12.88
CA GLY A 326 36.07 9.50 -11.85
C GLY A 326 35.49 10.90 -12.03
N GLN A 327 36.15 11.76 -12.85
CA GLN A 327 35.85 13.19 -12.94
C GLN A 327 34.36 13.45 -13.26
N ALA A 328 33.81 12.83 -14.32
CA ALA A 328 32.42 13.03 -14.71
C ALA A 328 31.40 12.54 -13.63
N LEU A 329 31.76 11.48 -12.88
CA LEU A 329 30.95 11.02 -11.74
C LEU A 329 31.05 12.02 -10.58
N ALA A 330 32.23 12.57 -10.30
CA ALA A 330 32.44 13.56 -9.26
C ALA A 330 31.64 14.84 -9.52
N GLU A 331 31.62 15.34 -10.75
CA GLU A 331 30.81 16.51 -11.15
C GLU A 331 29.31 16.27 -10.89
N LEU A 332 28.79 15.12 -11.31
CA LEU A 332 27.38 14.76 -11.07
C LEU A 332 27.04 14.60 -9.57
N VAL A 333 27.95 14.03 -8.78
CA VAL A 333 27.79 13.86 -7.34
C VAL A 333 27.83 15.22 -6.64
N ALA A 334 28.76 16.11 -7.02
CA ALA A 334 28.94 17.42 -6.43
C ALA A 334 27.71 18.30 -6.51
N VAL A 335 26.94 18.23 -7.60
CA VAL A 335 25.70 19.01 -7.81
C VAL A 335 24.68 18.80 -6.68
N HIS A 336 24.68 17.61 -6.06
CA HIS A 336 23.68 17.26 -5.06
C HIS A 336 24.29 16.88 -3.71
N LEU A 337 25.56 17.18 -3.47
CA LEU A 337 26.29 16.72 -2.29
C LEU A 337 25.61 17.15 -0.98
N GLU A 338 25.33 18.44 -0.83
CA GLU A 338 24.65 18.99 0.34
C GLU A 338 23.27 18.34 0.53
N ALA A 339 22.43 18.36 -0.50
CA ALA A 339 21.09 17.83 -0.45
C ALA A 339 21.04 16.31 -0.20
N ALA A 340 22.11 15.57 -0.49
CA ALA A 340 22.22 14.13 -0.18
C ALA A 340 22.55 13.84 1.29
N HIS A 341 22.96 14.86 2.06
CA HIS A 341 23.43 14.73 3.43
C HIS A 341 22.56 15.44 4.48
N ILE A 342 21.43 16.00 4.13
CA ILE A 342 20.51 16.71 5.02
C ILE A 342 20.07 15.83 6.21
N HIS A 343 19.91 14.52 6.00
CA HIS A 343 19.52 13.55 7.03
C HIS A 343 20.52 13.48 8.22
N ARG A 344 21.71 14.08 8.10
CA ARG A 344 22.74 14.12 9.16
C ARG A 344 22.59 15.31 10.08
N CYS A 345 21.87 16.34 9.69
CA CYS A 345 21.58 17.46 10.58
C CYS A 345 20.78 16.95 11.77
N GLY A 346 21.13 17.34 12.99
CA GLY A 346 20.59 16.78 14.23
C GLY A 346 19.07 16.73 14.33
N TYR A 347 18.37 17.73 13.81
CA TYR A 347 16.90 17.79 13.77
C TYR A 347 16.28 16.93 12.64
N ASN A 348 17.11 16.34 11.76
CA ASN A 348 16.65 15.48 10.64
C ASN A 348 16.96 14.01 10.87
N GLN A 349 17.27 13.57 12.09
CA GLN A 349 17.64 12.20 12.44
C GLN A 349 16.50 11.27 12.08
N GLY A 350 15.60 11.12 11.65
CA GLY A 350 14.56 10.19 11.20
C GLY A 350 14.27 10.30 9.70
N LEU A 351 14.83 11.34 9.04
CA LEU A 351 14.48 11.65 7.67
C LEU A 351 14.80 10.51 6.68
N GLY A 352 15.88 9.78 6.94
CA GLY A 352 16.29 8.71 6.03
C GLY A 352 16.91 9.22 4.74
N ARG A 353 17.64 8.36 4.06
CA ARG A 353 18.45 8.69 2.87
C ARG A 353 17.72 8.44 1.54
N ALA A 354 16.54 7.85 1.58
CA ALA A 354 15.84 7.40 0.39
C ALA A 354 14.37 7.77 0.42
N SER A 355 13.80 8.03 -0.74
CA SER A 355 12.36 8.09 -0.93
C SER A 355 11.73 6.71 -0.70
N PRO A 356 10.40 6.62 -0.52
CA PRO A 356 9.74 5.38 -0.15
C PRO A 356 9.58 4.39 -1.33
N GLU A 357 10.63 4.16 -2.13
CA GLU A 357 10.62 3.22 -3.26
C GLU A 357 10.19 1.80 -2.83
N TRP A 358 10.53 1.39 -1.59
CA TRP A 358 10.08 0.14 -1.00
C TRP A 358 8.56 0.06 -0.86
N LEU A 359 7.91 1.18 -0.60
CA LEU A 359 6.46 1.32 -0.47
C LEU A 359 5.77 1.01 -1.80
N TRP A 360 6.31 1.59 -2.89
CA TRP A 360 5.80 1.35 -4.23
C TRP A 360 6.00 -0.09 -4.71
N ARG A 361 7.07 -0.76 -4.27
CA ARG A 361 7.25 -2.18 -4.58
C ARG A 361 6.10 -3.00 -4.02
N ASP A 362 5.65 -2.69 -2.82
CA ASP A 362 4.53 -3.37 -2.18
C ASP A 362 3.20 -3.09 -2.90
N PHE A 363 2.93 -1.84 -3.23
CA PHE A 363 1.76 -1.47 -4.03
C PHE A 363 1.82 -2.04 -5.45
N ARG A 364 2.97 -2.03 -6.11
CA ARG A 364 3.16 -2.60 -7.46
C ARG A 364 2.86 -4.08 -7.52
N LEU A 365 3.20 -4.86 -6.50
CA LEU A 365 2.86 -6.28 -6.43
C LEU A 365 1.34 -6.50 -6.48
N ARG A 366 0.57 -5.60 -5.88
CA ARG A 366 -0.90 -5.63 -5.87
C ARG A 366 -1.50 -5.03 -7.14
N SER A 367 -0.93 -3.96 -7.66
CA SER A 367 -1.43 -3.22 -8.82
C SER A 367 -0.92 -3.76 -10.17
N SER A 368 0.25 -4.44 -10.21
CA SER A 368 0.87 -4.91 -11.46
C SER A 368 0.04 -5.98 -12.18
N HIS A 369 -0.71 -6.78 -11.44
CA HIS A 369 -1.66 -7.74 -11.99
C HIS A 369 -2.96 -7.09 -12.47
N GLY A 370 -3.17 -5.83 -12.09
CA GLY A 370 -4.24 -4.96 -12.58
C GLY A 370 -3.76 -3.96 -13.63
N ARG A 371 -2.84 -4.32 -14.53
CA ARG A 371 -2.27 -3.44 -15.59
C ARG A 371 -3.29 -2.67 -16.43
N ASN A 372 -4.55 -2.81 -16.11
CA ASN A 372 -5.67 -2.18 -16.78
C ASN A 372 -6.68 -1.66 -15.76
N HIS A 373 -6.24 -0.78 -14.85
CA HIS A 373 -7.22 0.05 -14.18
C HIS A 373 -8.03 0.76 -15.27
N GLY A 374 -9.27 0.32 -15.50
CA GLY A 374 -10.09 0.81 -16.58
C GLY A 374 -10.52 2.28 -16.41
N ALA A 375 -10.28 2.85 -15.21
CA ALA A 375 -10.62 4.22 -14.86
C ALA A 375 -9.67 4.76 -13.78
N GLU A 376 -9.43 6.07 -13.80
CA GLU A 376 -8.65 6.79 -12.80
C GLU A 376 -9.14 6.53 -11.37
N GLN A 377 -10.46 6.58 -11.18
CA GLN A 377 -11.07 6.34 -9.87
C GLN A 377 -10.75 4.96 -9.28
N ARG A 378 -10.60 3.92 -10.09
CA ARG A 378 -10.23 2.59 -9.61
C ARG A 378 -8.78 2.54 -9.11
N LEU A 379 -7.88 3.22 -9.80
CA LEU A 379 -6.49 3.32 -9.37
C LEU A 379 -6.39 4.10 -8.04
N GLU A 380 -7.09 5.23 -7.92
CA GLU A 380 -7.15 6.01 -6.69
C GLU A 380 -7.69 5.17 -5.52
N ARG A 381 -8.82 4.49 -5.73
CA ARG A 381 -9.44 3.62 -4.72
C ARG A 381 -8.54 2.46 -4.31
N ALA A 382 -7.83 1.87 -5.25
CA ALA A 382 -6.85 0.82 -4.96
C ALA A 382 -5.69 1.34 -4.11
N ALA A 383 -5.19 2.56 -4.40
CA ALA A 383 -4.14 3.19 -3.62
C ALA A 383 -4.58 3.53 -2.20
N LEU A 384 -5.79 4.05 -2.04
CA LEU A 384 -6.37 4.36 -0.72
C LEU A 384 -6.60 3.08 0.11
N LEU A 385 -7.18 2.05 -0.50
CA LEU A 385 -7.38 0.76 0.17
C LEU A 385 -6.05 0.14 0.61
N TRP A 386 -5.03 0.24 -0.24
CA TRP A 386 -3.69 -0.22 0.10
C TRP A 386 -3.08 0.61 1.24
N ALA A 387 -3.24 1.93 1.26
CA ALA A 387 -2.70 2.78 2.32
C ALA A 387 -3.31 2.45 3.70
N ILE A 388 -4.64 2.24 3.76
CA ILE A 388 -5.29 1.78 4.99
C ILE A 388 -4.75 0.42 5.42
N HIS A 389 -4.72 -0.57 4.51
CA HIS A 389 -4.17 -1.88 4.81
C HIS A 389 -2.75 -1.77 5.37
N HIS A 390 -1.87 -0.98 4.71
CA HIS A 390 -0.50 -0.78 5.15
C HIS A 390 -0.42 -0.20 6.57
N ASN A 391 -1.26 0.76 6.90
CA ASN A 391 -1.24 1.45 8.19
C ASN A 391 -1.70 0.57 9.35
N PHE A 392 -2.58 -0.40 9.09
CA PHE A 392 -3.11 -1.32 10.10
C PHE A 392 -2.27 -2.60 10.26
N GLU A 393 -1.58 -3.02 9.22
CA GLU A 393 -0.89 -4.31 9.23
C GLU A 393 0.51 -4.20 9.84
N PRO A 394 0.86 -5.10 10.77
CA PRO A 394 2.22 -5.17 11.27
C PRO A 394 3.21 -5.44 10.15
N ALA A 395 4.34 -4.74 10.17
CA ALA A 395 5.42 -4.97 9.24
C ALA A 395 5.91 -6.41 9.34
N GLN A 396 5.87 -7.14 8.22
CA GLN A 396 6.36 -8.51 8.18
C GLN A 396 7.89 -8.51 8.18
N ASP A 397 8.50 -9.31 9.06
CA ASP A 397 9.92 -9.62 8.99
C ASP A 397 10.19 -10.45 7.73
N ARG A 398 10.59 -9.79 6.67
CA ARG A 398 10.94 -10.42 5.39
C ARG A 398 12.42 -10.77 5.39
N SER A 399 12.76 -11.83 6.11
CA SER A 399 14.08 -12.48 6.11
C SER A 399 15.25 -11.66 6.69
N GLU A 400 16.12 -12.34 7.40
CA GLU A 400 17.38 -11.87 7.98
C GLU A 400 18.34 -11.16 6.99
N ARG A 401 18.14 -11.35 5.69
CA ARG A 401 18.98 -10.78 4.62
C ARG A 401 18.61 -9.37 4.17
N LYS A 402 17.40 -8.88 4.46
CA LYS A 402 16.97 -7.53 4.05
C LYS A 402 16.16 -6.87 5.18
N ARG A 403 16.85 -6.30 6.14
CA ARG A 403 16.27 -5.39 7.14
C ARG A 403 15.68 -4.15 6.45
N THR A 404 14.48 -4.28 5.89
CA THR A 404 13.77 -3.18 5.23
C THR A 404 12.81 -2.45 6.15
N TYR A 405 12.49 -3.01 7.33
CA TYR A 405 11.58 -2.39 8.28
C TYR A 405 12.29 -2.13 9.59
N ARG A 406 12.20 -0.88 10.08
CA ARG A 406 12.81 -0.47 11.35
C ARG A 406 12.14 -1.12 12.56
N HIS A 407 10.87 -1.55 12.44
CA HIS A 407 10.04 -2.05 13.53
C HIS A 407 9.22 -3.29 13.09
N PRO A 408 9.86 -4.46 12.93
CA PRO A 408 9.14 -5.66 12.56
C PRO A 408 8.11 -6.04 13.64
N GLY A 409 6.93 -6.48 13.20
CA GLY A 409 5.85 -6.91 14.08
C GLY A 409 4.96 -5.79 14.63
N GLN A 410 5.25 -4.52 14.33
CA GLN A 410 4.41 -3.39 14.74
C GLN A 410 3.73 -2.74 13.53
N ALA A 411 2.46 -2.36 13.70
CA ALA A 411 1.74 -1.60 12.70
C ALA A 411 2.15 -0.13 12.70
N PRO A 412 2.20 0.55 11.55
CA PRO A 412 2.51 1.98 11.47
C PRO A 412 1.66 2.85 12.40
N LEU A 413 0.36 2.58 12.51
CA LEU A 413 -0.53 3.33 13.42
C LEU A 413 -0.15 3.15 14.89
N ALA A 414 0.29 1.96 15.30
CA ALA A 414 0.73 1.72 16.67
C ALA A 414 2.04 2.47 16.97
N LEU A 415 2.96 2.56 16.00
CA LEU A 415 4.18 3.34 16.10
C LEU A 415 3.92 4.85 16.17
N ALA A 416 2.80 5.30 15.63
CA ALA A 416 2.35 6.69 15.62
C ALA A 416 1.45 7.05 16.82
N GLY A 417 1.56 6.32 17.92
CA GLY A 417 0.88 6.62 19.18
C GLY A 417 -0.57 6.15 19.28
N LEU A 418 -1.15 5.59 18.21
CA LEU A 418 -2.49 5.01 18.32
C LEU A 418 -2.42 3.62 18.97
N PRO A 419 -3.26 3.34 19.99
CA PRO A 419 -3.25 2.01 20.60
C PRO A 419 -3.53 0.94 19.56
N PRO A 420 -2.93 -0.27 19.71
CA PRO A 420 -3.27 -1.40 18.87
C PRO A 420 -4.78 -1.59 18.89
N ARG A 421 -5.42 -1.45 17.75
CA ARG A 421 -6.87 -1.66 17.66
C ARG A 421 -7.09 -3.15 17.46
N ASP A 422 -7.95 -3.76 18.29
CA ASP A 422 -8.41 -5.15 18.12
C ASP A 422 -9.29 -5.33 16.87
N ILE A 423 -9.25 -4.36 15.96
CA ILE A 423 -10.01 -4.36 14.71
C ILE A 423 -9.07 -4.45 13.52
N SER A 424 -9.41 -5.28 12.55
CA SER A 424 -8.71 -5.33 11.28
C SER A 424 -9.01 -4.07 10.43
N TYR A 425 -8.18 -3.79 9.42
CA TYR A 425 -8.47 -2.72 8.46
C TYR A 425 -9.83 -2.92 7.74
N LEU A 426 -10.29 -4.17 7.59
CA LEU A 426 -11.60 -4.47 7.01
C LEU A 426 -12.76 -4.10 7.95
N ASP A 427 -12.57 -4.21 9.27
CA ASP A 427 -13.52 -3.71 10.26
C ASP A 427 -13.57 -2.19 10.25
N ALA A 428 -12.40 -1.56 10.15
CA ALA A 428 -12.28 -0.12 10.02
C ALA A 428 -13.00 0.42 8.77
N LEU A 429 -13.04 -0.35 7.70
CA LEU A 429 -13.77 -0.03 6.46
C LEU A 429 -15.24 -0.45 6.48
N ALA A 430 -15.75 -1.02 7.57
CA ALA A 430 -17.10 -1.57 7.67
C ALA A 430 -17.46 -2.55 6.52
N VAL A 431 -16.48 -3.30 6.03
CA VAL A 431 -16.60 -4.22 4.88
C VAL A 431 -17.10 -5.60 5.30
#